data_821028bd08796dab61f039a752919064
#
_entry.id   821028bd08796dab61f039a752919064
#
_cell.length_a   1.000
_cell.length_b   1.000
_cell.length_c   1.000
_cell.angle_alpha   90.00
_cell.angle_beta   90.00
_cell.angle_gamma   90.00
#
_symmetry.space_group_name_H-M   'P 1'
#
loop_
_entity.id
_entity.type
_entity.pdbx_description
1 polymer ?
#
loop_
_entity_poly.entity_id
_entity_poly.type
_entity_poly.pdbx_seq_one_letter_code
_entity_poly.pdbx_strand_id
1 'polypeptide(L)'
;MLTELTVGGLIFHIMSVEPQIPDTMVAPNVIMKFNEHNILIGENSVREPIVGYGYDFNIVDHANGSIDFKLGAYIQDEKPFRDRGLVLPFDSFMPIMGFEVDLPITENVAVSTTITPLMTFTGLTFKF
;
A
#
# COMPACT_ATOMS: atom_id res chain seq x y z
N MET A 1 5.67 -12.35 -15.30
CA MET A 1 6.86 -11.51 -15.52
C MET A 1 6.73 -10.20 -14.77
N LEU A 2 7.72 -9.87 -13.95
CA LEU A 2 7.73 -8.64 -13.18
C LEU A 2 7.86 -7.43 -14.12
N THR A 3 6.88 -6.52 -14.05
CA THR A 3 6.88 -5.33 -14.91
C THR A 3 7.26 -4.06 -14.15
N GLU A 4 6.96 -4.00 -12.85
CA GLU A 4 7.30 -2.85 -12.02
C GLU A 4 7.61 -3.31 -10.61
N LEU A 5 8.46 -2.53 -9.93
CA LEU A 5 8.79 -2.74 -8.52
C LEU A 5 8.69 -1.41 -7.81
N THR A 6 7.84 -1.32 -6.79
CA THR A 6 7.70 -0.11 -5.97
C THR A 6 8.23 -0.39 -4.57
N VAL A 7 9.13 0.47 -4.12
CA VAL A 7 9.70 0.39 -2.78
C VAL A 7 9.36 1.67 -2.04
N GLY A 8 8.72 1.54 -0.89
CA GLY A 8 8.30 2.73 -0.17
C GLY A 8 7.76 2.45 1.22
N GLY A 9 6.91 3.32 1.69
CA GLY A 9 6.36 3.28 3.02
C GLY A 9 4.85 3.34 3.03
N LEU A 10 4.27 2.64 4.00
CA LEU A 10 2.85 2.58 4.24
C LEU A 10 2.52 3.40 5.48
N ILE A 11 1.58 4.33 5.35
CA ILE A 11 1.14 5.20 6.42
C ILE A 11 -0.34 4.93 6.66
N PHE A 12 -0.71 4.70 7.93
CA PHE A 12 -2.09 4.39 8.30
C PHE A 12 -2.85 5.64 8.70
N HIS A 13 -4.07 5.80 8.18
CA HIS A 13 -4.94 6.93 8.48
C HIS A 13 -6.01 6.64 9.52
N ILE A 14 -6.25 5.38 9.85
CA ILE A 14 -7.26 4.99 10.81
C ILE A 14 -6.95 5.43 12.23
N MET A 15 -6.03 6.24 12.33
CA MET A 15 -5.49 6.73 13.56
C MET A 15 -6.35 7.72 14.26
N SER A 16 -7.38 8.17 13.62
CA SER A 16 -8.42 8.92 14.33
C SER A 16 -8.95 8.14 15.52
N VAL A 17 -8.67 6.86 15.54
CA VAL A 17 -9.13 6.01 16.61
C VAL A 17 -8.35 6.27 17.87
N GLU A 18 -7.03 6.31 17.80
CA GLU A 18 -6.28 6.34 19.02
C GLU A 18 -4.86 6.82 18.93
N PRO A 19 -4.42 7.63 19.86
CA PRO A 19 -3.02 7.99 20.00
C PRO A 19 -2.14 6.87 20.52
N GLN A 20 -2.70 5.70 20.75
CA GLN A 20 -1.92 4.58 21.24
C GLN A 20 -1.22 3.80 20.16
N ILE A 21 -1.45 4.12 18.92
CA ILE A 21 -0.71 3.50 17.84
C ILE A 21 0.73 3.91 18.01
N PRO A 22 1.64 2.94 17.97
CA PRO A 22 3.04 3.21 18.24
C PRO A 22 3.63 4.19 17.26
N ASP A 23 4.77 4.68 17.62
CA ASP A 23 5.49 5.72 16.90
C ASP A 23 5.80 5.38 15.46
N THR A 24 5.69 4.13 15.09
CA THR A 24 5.94 3.69 13.74
C THR A 24 4.74 4.02 12.87
N MET A 25 4.76 5.21 12.33
CA MET A 25 3.69 5.64 11.43
C MET A 25 3.97 5.26 10.00
N VAL A 26 5.22 4.97 9.68
CA VAL A 26 5.63 4.58 8.34
C VAL A 26 6.22 3.18 8.40
N ALA A 27 5.65 2.25 7.67
CA ALA A 27 6.13 0.89 7.61
C ALA A 27 6.71 0.59 6.22
N PRO A 28 7.88 -0.05 6.14
CA PRO A 28 8.50 -0.34 4.85
C PRO A 28 7.70 -1.40 4.09
N ASN A 29 7.52 -1.18 2.81
CA ASN A 29 6.75 -2.07 1.96
C ASN A 29 7.30 -2.09 0.55
N VAL A 30 7.09 -3.24 -0.11
CA VAL A 30 7.46 -3.44 -1.50
C VAL A 30 6.25 -3.95 -2.24
N ILE A 31 5.96 -3.36 -3.39
CA ILE A 31 4.92 -3.84 -4.29
C ILE A 31 5.58 -4.32 -5.58
N MET A 32 5.31 -5.58 -5.92
CA MET A 32 5.76 -6.16 -7.17
C MET A 32 4.57 -6.23 -8.11
N LYS A 33 4.71 -5.68 -9.31
CA LYS A 33 3.64 -5.71 -10.31
C LYS A 33 3.95 -6.69 -11.41
N PHE A 34 2.94 -7.46 -11.76
CA PHE A 34 2.95 -8.40 -12.88
C PHE A 34 1.79 -8.02 -13.79
N ASN A 35 2.03 -7.04 -14.65
CA ASN A 35 1.00 -6.35 -15.44
C ASN A 35 0.03 -5.62 -14.51
N GLU A 36 -1.23 -6.03 -14.46
CA GLU A 36 -2.24 -5.43 -13.58
C GLU A 36 -2.27 -6.04 -12.18
N HIS A 37 -1.57 -7.15 -11.98
CA HIS A 37 -1.57 -7.85 -10.70
C HIS A 37 -0.46 -7.33 -9.79
N ASN A 38 -0.78 -7.13 -8.53
CA ASN A 38 0.17 -6.61 -7.54
C ASN A 38 0.33 -7.58 -6.39
N ILE A 39 1.57 -7.73 -5.92
CA ILE A 39 1.85 -8.44 -4.68
C ILE A 39 2.53 -7.46 -3.73
N LEU A 40 1.94 -7.29 -2.55
CA LEU A 40 2.48 -6.42 -1.51
C LEU A 40 3.16 -7.28 -0.45
N ILE A 41 4.38 -6.92 -0.10
CA ILE A 41 5.12 -7.56 0.98
C ILE A 41 5.74 -6.46 1.83
N GLY A 42 5.59 -6.55 3.13
CA GLY A 42 6.18 -5.58 4.03
C GLY A 42 5.70 -5.72 5.45
N GLU A 43 5.54 -4.59 6.12
CA GLU A 43 5.12 -4.53 7.51
C GLU A 43 3.95 -3.59 7.69
N ASN A 44 3.15 -3.83 8.74
CA ASN A 44 2.10 -2.92 9.15
C ASN A 44 2.64 -1.93 10.21
N SER A 45 1.74 -1.12 10.77
CA SER A 45 2.13 -0.07 11.73
C SER A 45 2.70 -0.61 13.04
N VAL A 46 2.50 -1.87 13.34
CA VAL A 46 3.04 -2.52 14.55
C VAL A 46 4.20 -3.44 14.25
N ARG A 47 4.80 -3.30 13.05
CA ARG A 47 5.99 -4.06 12.63
C ARG A 47 5.75 -5.54 12.43
N GLU A 48 4.52 -5.94 12.16
CA GLU A 48 4.21 -7.32 11.81
C GLU A 48 4.23 -7.49 10.30
N PRO A 49 4.72 -8.63 9.79
CA PRO A 49 4.77 -8.86 8.35
C PRO A 49 3.37 -8.93 7.76
N ILE A 50 3.24 -8.39 6.57
CA ILE A 50 2.01 -8.47 5.80
C ILE A 50 2.30 -8.96 4.40
N VAL A 51 1.31 -9.63 3.81
CA VAL A 51 1.34 -10.08 2.42
C VAL A 51 -0.01 -9.75 1.82
N GLY A 52 0.00 -9.11 0.67
CA GLY A 52 -1.23 -8.70 0.02
C GLY A 52 -1.25 -8.95 -1.46
N TYR A 53 -2.43 -8.86 -2.02
CA TYR A 53 -2.66 -8.96 -3.45
C TYR A 53 -3.61 -7.84 -3.85
N GLY A 54 -3.35 -7.23 -5.01
CA GLY A 54 -4.23 -6.22 -5.56
C GLY A 54 -4.27 -6.31 -7.07
N TYR A 55 -5.27 -5.65 -7.64
CA TYR A 55 -5.45 -5.54 -9.07
C TYR A 55 -5.63 -4.06 -9.42
N ASP A 56 -4.97 -3.63 -10.48
CA ASP A 56 -5.02 -2.25 -10.93
C ASP A 56 -5.91 -2.13 -12.17
N PHE A 57 -6.88 -1.22 -12.09
CA PHE A 57 -7.71 -0.83 -13.23
C PHE A 57 -7.25 0.54 -13.70
N ASN A 58 -6.65 0.61 -14.88
CA ASN A 58 -6.16 1.88 -15.41
C ASN A 58 -7.34 2.81 -15.73
N ILE A 59 -7.30 4.00 -15.16
CA ILE A 59 -8.33 5.03 -15.40
C ILE A 59 -7.80 6.06 -16.36
N VAL A 60 -6.60 6.60 -16.09
CA VAL A 60 -5.98 7.62 -16.91
C VAL A 60 -4.53 7.22 -17.13
N ASP A 61 -4.12 7.21 -18.39
CA ASP A 61 -2.74 6.98 -18.75
C ASP A 61 -2.27 8.15 -19.61
N HIS A 62 -1.33 8.92 -19.08
CA HIS A 62 -0.85 10.12 -19.71
C HIS A 62 0.67 10.19 -19.59
N ALA A 63 1.32 10.90 -20.53
CA ALA A 63 2.77 11.03 -20.51
C ALA A 63 3.29 11.67 -19.21
N ASN A 64 2.50 12.52 -18.58
CA ASN A 64 2.88 13.23 -17.36
C ASN A 64 2.48 12.48 -16.09
N GLY A 65 1.82 11.35 -16.21
CA GLY A 65 1.40 10.57 -15.07
C GLY A 65 0.23 9.67 -15.39
N SER A 66 -0.06 8.74 -14.49
CA SER A 66 -1.19 7.83 -14.65
C SER A 66 -1.96 7.72 -13.35
N ILE A 67 -3.23 7.35 -13.45
CA ILE A 67 -4.09 7.10 -12.31
C ILE A 67 -4.75 5.75 -12.52
N ASP A 68 -4.59 4.87 -11.53
CA ASP A 68 -5.21 3.55 -11.53
C ASP A 68 -6.11 3.43 -10.33
N PHE A 69 -7.20 2.70 -10.47
CA PHE A 69 -8.00 2.26 -9.34
C PHE A 69 -7.46 0.91 -8.88
N LYS A 70 -7.09 0.83 -7.60
CA LYS A 70 -6.51 -0.39 -7.02
C LYS A 70 -7.52 -1.05 -6.10
N LEU A 71 -7.69 -2.35 -6.27
CA LEU A 71 -8.58 -3.15 -5.45
C LEU A 71 -7.85 -4.43 -5.01
N GLY A 72 -7.86 -4.69 -3.71
CA GLY A 72 -7.21 -5.87 -3.18
C GLY A 72 -7.34 -5.98 -1.68
N ALA A 73 -6.43 -6.71 -1.08
CA ALA A 73 -6.37 -6.86 0.37
C ALA A 73 -5.01 -7.42 0.78
N TYR A 74 -4.63 -7.17 2.02
CA TYR A 74 -3.48 -7.88 2.61
C TYR A 74 -3.91 -8.56 3.89
N ILE A 75 -3.18 -9.60 4.26
CA ILE A 75 -3.40 -10.34 5.49
C ILE A 75 -2.39 -9.89 6.55
N GLN A 76 -2.83 -9.92 7.79
CA GLN A 76 -2.00 -9.50 8.91
C GLN A 76 -2.36 -10.33 10.14
N ASP A 77 -1.48 -10.27 11.16
CA ASP A 77 -1.78 -10.86 12.45
C ASP A 77 -2.62 -9.86 13.25
N GLU A 78 -3.79 -10.29 13.70
CA GLU A 78 -4.70 -9.42 14.46
C GLU A 78 -4.25 -9.19 15.90
N LYS A 79 -3.48 -10.12 16.46
CA LYS A 79 -3.12 -10.11 17.86
C LYS A 79 -2.42 -8.84 18.33
N PRO A 80 -1.43 -8.29 17.62
CA PRO A 80 -0.78 -7.06 18.07
C PRO A 80 -1.73 -5.88 18.20
N PHE A 81 -2.73 -5.80 17.34
CA PHE A 81 -3.73 -4.73 17.43
C PHE A 81 -4.67 -4.95 18.60
N ARG A 82 -5.10 -6.18 18.79
CA ARG A 82 -5.99 -6.55 19.91
C ARG A 82 -5.31 -6.30 21.24
N ASP A 83 -4.04 -6.65 21.37
CA ASP A 83 -3.27 -6.46 22.60
C ASP A 83 -3.09 -4.98 22.95
N ARG A 84 -3.19 -4.10 21.96
CA ARG A 84 -3.11 -2.66 22.17
C ARG A 84 -4.48 -2.02 22.41
N GLY A 85 -5.52 -2.83 22.50
CA GLY A 85 -6.87 -2.33 22.69
C GLY A 85 -7.52 -1.71 21.46
N LEU A 86 -6.92 -1.94 20.30
CA LEU A 86 -7.47 -1.43 19.06
C LEU A 86 -8.45 -2.42 18.47
N VAL A 87 -9.61 -1.90 18.04
CA VAL A 87 -10.60 -2.71 17.34
C VAL A 87 -10.62 -2.24 15.90
N LEU A 88 -10.14 -3.09 15.00
CA LEU A 88 -10.12 -2.80 13.59
C LEU A 88 -11.32 -3.46 12.91
N PRO A 89 -11.88 -2.84 11.86
CA PRO A 89 -13.00 -3.45 11.15
C PRO A 89 -12.68 -4.83 10.58
N PHE A 90 -11.40 -5.04 10.22
CA PHE A 90 -10.94 -6.28 9.63
C PHE A 90 -9.65 -6.70 10.33
N ASP A 91 -9.79 -7.54 11.36
CA ASP A 91 -8.65 -7.89 12.21
C ASP A 91 -7.55 -8.67 11.49
N SER A 92 -7.93 -9.66 10.69
CA SER A 92 -6.97 -10.56 10.08
C SER A 92 -6.63 -10.18 8.64
N PHE A 93 -7.41 -9.31 8.02
CA PHE A 93 -7.08 -8.79 6.70
C PHE A 93 -7.51 -7.34 6.60
N MET A 94 -6.87 -6.61 5.69
CA MET A 94 -7.16 -5.20 5.46
C MET A 94 -7.47 -5.01 3.99
N PRO A 95 -8.65 -4.48 3.64
CA PRO A 95 -8.96 -4.23 2.24
C PRO A 95 -8.14 -3.07 1.70
N ILE A 96 -7.78 -3.17 0.43
CA ILE A 96 -7.12 -2.10 -0.31
C ILE A 96 -8.10 -1.66 -1.39
N MET A 97 -8.60 -0.44 -1.28
CA MET A 97 -9.49 0.13 -2.29
C MET A 97 -9.22 1.60 -2.39
N GLY A 98 -8.62 2.02 -3.50
CA GLY A 98 -8.25 3.41 -3.66
C GLY A 98 -7.63 3.68 -5.01
N PHE A 99 -6.88 4.77 -5.08
CA PHE A 99 -6.29 5.23 -6.32
C PHE A 99 -4.78 5.29 -6.19
N GLU A 100 -4.10 4.80 -7.21
CA GLU A 100 -2.66 4.94 -7.33
C GLU A 100 -2.36 6.01 -8.37
N VAL A 101 -1.56 6.99 -7.98
CA VAL A 101 -1.09 8.05 -8.87
C VAL A 101 0.40 7.84 -9.08
N ASP A 102 0.81 7.73 -10.35
CA ASP A 102 2.20 7.57 -10.73
C ASP A 102 2.67 8.82 -11.46
N LEU A 103 3.74 9.42 -10.96
CA LEU A 103 4.34 10.60 -11.55
C LEU A 103 5.74 10.23 -12.05
N PRO A 104 5.95 10.18 -13.38
CA PRO A 104 7.24 9.77 -13.91
C PRO A 104 8.34 10.80 -13.63
N ILE A 105 9.50 10.29 -13.21
CA ILE A 105 10.71 11.10 -13.06
C ILE A 105 11.59 10.91 -14.30
N THR A 106 11.74 9.63 -14.69
CA THR A 106 12.43 9.25 -15.91
C THR A 106 11.60 8.19 -16.63
N GLU A 107 12.11 7.67 -17.74
CA GLU A 107 11.41 6.61 -18.48
C GLU A 107 11.20 5.36 -17.62
N ASN A 108 12.11 5.11 -16.69
CA ASN A 108 12.12 3.86 -15.92
C ASN A 108 11.85 4.07 -14.43
N VAL A 109 11.69 5.29 -13.97
CA VAL A 109 11.49 5.59 -12.54
C VAL A 109 10.34 6.56 -12.39
N ALA A 110 9.46 6.28 -11.43
CA ALA A 110 8.33 7.14 -11.10
C ALA A 110 8.15 7.22 -9.58
N VAL A 111 7.51 8.28 -9.12
CA VAL A 111 7.00 8.36 -7.76
C VAL A 111 5.57 7.86 -7.80
N SER A 112 5.25 6.89 -6.97
CA SER A 112 3.91 6.30 -6.90
C SER A 112 3.30 6.55 -5.53
N THR A 113 2.05 6.96 -5.52
CA THR A 113 1.29 7.14 -4.28
C THR A 113 -0.05 6.46 -4.43
N THR A 114 -0.35 5.54 -3.52
CA THR A 114 -1.65 4.88 -3.45
C THR A 114 -2.40 5.44 -2.25
N ILE A 115 -3.58 5.97 -2.49
CA ILE A 115 -4.40 6.58 -1.45
C ILE A 115 -5.67 5.76 -1.27
N THR A 116 -5.88 5.28 -0.05
CA THR A 116 -7.11 4.59 0.33
C THR A 116 -7.70 5.26 1.57
N PRO A 117 -8.95 4.96 1.93
CA PRO A 117 -9.53 5.53 3.16
C PRO A 117 -8.77 5.14 4.43
N LEU A 118 -8.08 4.00 4.43
CA LEU A 118 -7.42 3.48 5.62
C LEU A 118 -5.92 3.76 5.65
N MET A 119 -5.29 3.94 4.49
CA MET A 119 -3.83 4.05 4.45
C MET A 119 -3.37 4.74 3.17
N THR A 120 -2.14 5.24 3.21
CA THR A 120 -1.45 5.77 2.04
C THR A 120 -0.11 5.07 1.89
N PHE A 121 0.18 4.62 0.69
CA PHE A 121 1.49 4.06 0.34
C PHE A 121 2.18 5.00 -0.62
N THR A 122 3.43 5.35 -0.33
CA THR A 122 4.24 6.20 -1.22
C THR A 122 5.61 5.58 -1.40
N GLY A 123 6.09 5.56 -2.62
CA GLY A 123 7.40 5.00 -2.90
C GLY A 123 7.91 5.34 -4.29
N LEU A 124 9.06 4.75 -4.60
CA LEU A 124 9.67 4.84 -5.91
C LEU A 124 9.36 3.57 -6.70
N THR A 125 8.89 3.75 -7.91
CA THR A 125 8.57 2.65 -8.82
C THR A 125 9.63 2.56 -9.90
N PHE A 126 10.17 1.37 -10.07
CA PHE A 126 11.12 1.05 -11.11
C PHE A 126 10.41 0.21 -12.16
N LYS A 127 10.46 0.66 -13.41
CA LYS A 127 9.79 -0.01 -14.52
C LYS A 127 10.80 -0.80 -15.33
N PHE A 128 10.40 -1.96 -15.75
CA PHE A 128 11.27 -2.88 -16.51
C PHE A 128 10.81 -3.09 -17.95
#